data_a8f42a3e4b2c2ae19b3c2bcef69c423d
#
_entry.id   a8f42a3e4b2c2ae19b3c2bcef69c423d
#
_cell.length_a   1.000
_cell.length_b   1.000
_cell.length_c   1.000
_cell.angle_alpha   90.00
_cell.angle_beta   90.00
_cell.angle_gamma   90.00
#
_symmetry.space_group_name_H-M   'P 1'
#
loop_
_entity.id
_entity.type
_entity.pdbx_description
1 polymer ?
#
loop_
_entity_poly.entity_id
_entity_poly.type
_entity_poly.pdbx_seq_one_letter_code
_entity_poly.pdbx_strand_id
1 'polypeptide(L)'
;MGTDGLVGVVTRAFVVGILELGSIGVALADTTILNVSYDSTRTLYKEFNAAFAEKWERDTGETVTIQTSHGGSGKQARLVIDGLEADVVTLALEADVDAIAAATGKIPANWKSRLPNNSAPYTSTIVFLVRKGNPKGIRDWGDLTKEGIQIIAPNPKTSGGARWNFLAAWAWARAANNGDEAKAREYVAQLFKHVLVLDTGAWGAMTTFVQRGFGDVLLTWENEAYLALEELGPRNFEIVTPSISIKAEPPVALIDGNVDNKGTRKVAEAYLNYLYSDVGQKIVAKHYYRPYRPELADPQDIARFADLKMVTIDEFGGWQEAQRKFFDTGGIFDEIYMPRR
;
A
#
# COMPACT_ATOMS: atom_id res chain seq x y z
N MET A 1 -28.47 15.67 104.99
CA MET A 1 -27.82 14.44 104.50
C MET A 1 -28.12 14.38 103.02
N GLY A 2 -27.07 14.63 102.27
CA GLY A 2 -27.10 15.07 100.92
C GLY A 2 -27.52 14.09 99.85
N THR A 3 -28.06 14.60 98.79
CA THR A 3 -28.20 13.89 97.52
C THR A 3 -27.86 14.91 96.43
N ASP A 4 -26.75 14.66 95.83
CA ASP A 4 -26.28 15.41 94.64
C ASP A 4 -26.94 14.92 93.39
N GLY A 5 -27.52 15.79 92.61
CA GLY A 5 -28.11 15.53 91.34
C GLY A 5 -27.06 15.71 90.21
N LEU A 6 -26.93 14.72 89.39
CA LEU A 6 -26.11 14.75 88.20
C LEU A 6 -26.91 15.23 86.99
N VAL A 7 -26.50 16.32 86.39
CA VAL A 7 -27.05 16.87 85.13
C VAL A 7 -26.35 16.20 83.95
N GLY A 8 -27.10 15.43 83.15
CA GLY A 8 -26.58 14.83 81.95
C GLY A 8 -26.62 15.77 80.75
N VAL A 9 -25.44 16.04 80.18
CA VAL A 9 -25.29 16.79 78.94
C VAL A 9 -25.41 15.82 77.76
N VAL A 10 -26.44 15.97 76.94
CA VAL A 10 -26.63 15.25 75.69
C VAL A 10 -25.86 15.96 74.58
N THR A 11 -24.76 15.43 74.19
CA THR A 11 -24.01 15.89 73.02
C THR A 11 -24.59 15.23 71.74
N ARG A 12 -25.23 16.03 70.88
CA ARG A 12 -25.63 15.61 69.52
C ARG A 12 -24.42 15.65 68.61
N ALA A 13 -23.94 14.48 68.20
CA ALA A 13 -22.94 14.34 67.13
C ALA A 13 -23.63 14.52 65.78
N PHE A 14 -23.27 15.55 65.02
CA PHE A 14 -23.60 15.70 63.62
C PHE A 14 -22.63 14.82 62.80
N VAL A 15 -23.14 13.73 62.19
CA VAL A 15 -22.40 12.97 61.19
C VAL A 15 -22.55 13.68 59.85
N VAL A 16 -21.54 14.40 59.41
CA VAL A 16 -21.43 14.94 58.04
C VAL A 16 -21.00 13.77 57.17
N GLY A 17 -21.94 13.18 56.42
CA GLY A 17 -21.62 12.19 55.39
C GLY A 17 -21.02 12.89 54.19
N ILE A 18 -19.71 12.75 53.99
CA ILE A 18 -19.02 13.12 52.75
C ILE A 18 -19.40 12.06 51.70
N LEU A 19 -20.30 12.40 50.77
CA LEU A 19 -20.45 11.61 49.53
C LEU A 19 -19.18 11.82 48.66
N GLU A 20 -18.28 10.89 48.70
CA GLU A 20 -17.22 10.78 47.68
C GLU A 20 -17.95 10.33 46.36
N LEU A 21 -18.12 11.29 45.44
CA LEU A 21 -18.42 11.03 44.05
C LEU A 21 -17.16 10.37 43.44
N GLY A 22 -17.09 9.06 43.54
CA GLY A 22 -16.10 8.28 42.81
C GLY A 22 -16.31 8.53 41.32
N SER A 23 -15.38 9.29 40.71
CA SER A 23 -15.24 9.35 39.25
C SER A 23 -14.97 7.92 38.78
N ILE A 24 -15.98 7.27 38.24
CA ILE A 24 -15.79 6.02 37.48
C ILE A 24 -15.04 6.44 36.22
N GLY A 25 -13.73 6.45 36.29
CA GLY A 25 -12.89 6.51 35.11
C GLY A 25 -13.24 5.29 34.25
N VAL A 26 -14.04 5.46 33.23
CA VAL A 26 -14.21 4.46 32.19
C VAL A 26 -12.83 4.30 31.59
N ALA A 27 -12.15 3.21 31.91
CA ALA A 27 -10.95 2.82 31.22
C ALA A 27 -11.38 2.60 29.75
N LEU A 28 -11.06 3.56 28.90
CA LEU A 28 -11.27 3.42 27.46
C LEU A 28 -10.40 2.26 27.00
N ALA A 29 -11.02 1.22 26.48
CA ALA A 29 -10.30 0.06 26.00
C ALA A 29 -9.43 0.47 24.81
N ASP A 30 -8.14 0.11 24.86
CA ASP A 30 -7.23 0.26 23.72
C ASP A 30 -7.78 -0.53 22.53
N THR A 31 -8.25 0.18 21.51
CA THR A 31 -8.73 -0.44 20.28
C THR A 31 -7.55 -0.77 19.39
N THR A 32 -7.46 -2.00 18.92
CA THR A 32 -6.44 -2.41 17.94
C THR A 32 -7.09 -2.74 16.61
N ILE A 33 -6.56 -2.16 15.52
CA ILE A 33 -6.91 -2.52 14.16
C ILE A 33 -5.70 -3.06 13.42
N LEU A 34 -5.92 -3.98 12.48
CA LEU A 34 -4.88 -4.55 11.62
C LEU A 34 -5.07 -4.07 10.18
N ASN A 35 -4.06 -3.37 9.66
CA ASN A 35 -3.93 -3.03 8.25
C ASN A 35 -3.01 -4.04 7.55
N VAL A 36 -3.55 -4.79 6.60
CA VAL A 36 -2.78 -5.70 5.73
C VAL A 36 -2.47 -4.98 4.43
N SER A 37 -1.18 -4.71 4.19
CA SER A 37 -0.70 -3.79 3.17
C SER A 37 0.35 -4.42 2.24
N TYR A 38 0.55 -3.83 1.07
CA TYR A 38 1.63 -4.24 0.18
C TYR A 38 2.97 -3.58 0.55
N ASP A 39 4.07 -4.14 0.04
CA ASP A 39 5.45 -3.82 0.47
C ASP A 39 5.81 -2.35 0.41
N SER A 40 5.47 -1.67 -0.69
CA SER A 40 5.96 -0.32 -1.01
C SER A 40 5.39 0.79 -0.10
N THR A 41 4.43 0.46 0.76
CA THR A 41 3.76 1.43 1.66
C THR A 41 4.33 1.50 3.06
N ARG A 42 5.40 0.77 3.38
CA ARG A 42 5.94 0.66 4.76
C ARG A 42 6.20 2.00 5.41
N THR A 43 6.91 2.88 4.71
CA THR A 43 7.27 4.21 5.24
C THR A 43 6.06 5.11 5.33
N LEU A 44 5.18 5.08 4.33
CA LEU A 44 3.92 5.81 4.32
C LEU A 44 3.08 5.48 5.56
N TYR A 45 2.77 4.21 5.77
CA TYR A 45 1.90 3.81 6.89
C TYR A 45 2.56 3.97 8.25
N LYS A 46 3.88 3.97 8.35
CA LYS A 46 4.56 4.29 9.61
C LYS A 46 4.22 5.71 10.09
N GLU A 47 4.29 6.71 9.23
CA GLU A 47 3.96 8.10 9.56
C GLU A 47 2.43 8.31 9.65
N PHE A 48 1.69 7.75 8.68
CA PHE A 48 0.25 7.88 8.62
C PHE A 48 -0.45 7.31 9.86
N ASN A 49 -0.03 6.13 10.33
CA ASN A 49 -0.60 5.50 11.52
C ASN A 49 -0.41 6.33 12.78
N ALA A 50 0.77 6.94 12.95
CA ALA A 50 1.03 7.83 14.08
C ALA A 50 0.12 9.07 14.01
N ALA A 51 0.03 9.72 12.85
CA ALA A 51 -0.82 10.89 12.65
C ALA A 51 -2.31 10.58 12.84
N PHE A 52 -2.76 9.39 12.40
CA PHE A 52 -4.14 8.97 12.63
C PHE A 52 -4.42 8.68 14.10
N ALA A 53 -3.53 7.98 14.80
CA ALA A 53 -3.71 7.68 16.22
C ALA A 53 -3.82 8.94 17.08
N GLU A 54 -2.94 9.93 16.84
CA GLU A 54 -3.02 11.25 17.52
C GLU A 54 -4.34 11.99 17.21
N LYS A 55 -4.78 11.94 15.93
CA LYS A 55 -6.08 12.53 15.55
C LYS A 55 -7.23 11.82 16.25
N TRP A 56 -7.24 10.49 16.25
CA TRP A 56 -8.31 9.70 16.85
C TRP A 56 -8.43 9.97 18.33
N GLU A 57 -7.32 9.96 19.06
CA GLU A 57 -7.29 10.28 20.50
C GLU A 57 -7.78 11.70 20.79
N ARG A 58 -7.32 12.69 20.03
CA ARG A 58 -7.75 14.09 20.19
C ARG A 58 -9.25 14.28 19.96
N ASP A 59 -9.80 13.59 18.95
CA ASP A 59 -11.19 13.78 18.50
C ASP A 59 -12.19 12.98 19.33
N THR A 60 -11.78 11.84 19.90
CA THR A 60 -12.67 10.90 20.59
C THR A 60 -12.33 10.65 22.06
N GLY A 61 -11.11 10.96 22.47
CA GLY A 61 -10.55 10.58 23.77
C GLY A 61 -10.16 9.10 23.87
N GLU A 62 -10.31 8.31 22.77
CA GLU A 62 -10.01 6.88 22.72
C GLU A 62 -8.61 6.68 22.11
N THR A 63 -7.83 5.76 22.68
CA THR A 63 -6.55 5.34 22.06
C THR A 63 -6.77 4.26 21.03
N VAL A 64 -5.94 4.25 19.98
CA VAL A 64 -5.94 3.22 18.95
C VAL A 64 -4.53 2.78 18.60
N THR A 65 -4.33 1.48 18.53
CA THR A 65 -3.09 0.87 18.00
C THR A 65 -3.35 0.34 16.60
N ILE A 66 -2.57 0.78 15.63
CA ILE A 66 -2.64 0.29 14.25
C ILE A 66 -1.49 -0.70 14.02
N GLN A 67 -1.81 -1.98 13.99
CA GLN A 67 -0.87 -3.02 13.56
C GLN A 67 -0.81 -3.08 12.04
N THR A 68 0.36 -3.41 11.48
CA THR A 68 0.54 -3.53 10.03
C THR A 68 1.22 -4.85 9.67
N SER A 69 0.73 -5.48 8.59
CA SER A 69 1.40 -6.59 7.93
C SER A 69 1.77 -6.15 6.52
N HIS A 70 3.05 -6.27 6.14
CA HIS A 70 3.54 -5.86 4.83
C HIS A 70 4.16 -7.04 4.07
N GLY A 71 3.89 -7.11 2.77
CA GLY A 71 4.43 -8.15 1.88
C GLY A 71 3.99 -7.94 0.44
N GLY A 72 4.32 -8.87 -0.44
CA GLY A 72 3.76 -8.85 -1.80
C GLY A 72 2.23 -8.87 -1.76
N SER A 73 1.57 -8.02 -2.53
CA SER A 73 0.11 -7.79 -2.46
C SER A 73 -0.72 -9.08 -2.58
N GLY A 74 -0.42 -9.92 -3.59
CA GLY A 74 -1.10 -11.20 -3.74
C GLY A 74 -0.83 -12.18 -2.57
N LYS A 75 0.38 -12.13 -1.97
CA LYS A 75 0.68 -12.89 -0.76
C LYS A 75 -0.14 -12.39 0.43
N GLN A 76 -0.27 -11.08 0.59
CA GLN A 76 -1.07 -10.47 1.65
C GLN A 76 -2.56 -10.80 1.49
N ALA A 77 -3.08 -10.72 0.26
CA ALA A 77 -4.45 -11.15 -0.02
C ALA A 77 -4.68 -12.62 0.38
N ARG A 78 -3.71 -13.49 0.07
CA ARG A 78 -3.79 -14.90 0.46
C ARG A 78 -3.82 -15.11 1.95
N LEU A 79 -3.03 -14.37 2.74
CA LEU A 79 -3.07 -14.46 4.20
C LEU A 79 -4.45 -14.12 4.76
N VAL A 80 -5.12 -13.11 4.19
CA VAL A 80 -6.49 -12.74 4.60
C VAL A 80 -7.48 -13.83 4.22
N ILE A 81 -7.37 -14.40 3.01
CA ILE A 81 -8.21 -15.53 2.56
C ILE A 81 -8.01 -16.73 3.48
N ASP A 82 -6.79 -17.01 3.91
CA ASP A 82 -6.43 -18.12 4.79
C ASP A 82 -6.76 -17.85 6.28
N GLY A 83 -7.39 -16.71 6.60
CA GLY A 83 -7.97 -16.45 7.92
C GLY A 83 -7.27 -15.36 8.75
N LEU A 84 -6.32 -14.58 8.20
CA LEU A 84 -5.78 -13.43 8.90
C LEU A 84 -6.88 -12.37 9.07
N GLU A 85 -7.24 -12.08 10.31
CA GLU A 85 -8.37 -11.19 10.66
C GLU A 85 -7.99 -9.71 10.54
N ALA A 86 -7.70 -9.24 9.32
CA ALA A 86 -7.47 -7.84 9.05
C ALA A 86 -8.75 -7.02 9.18
N ASP A 87 -8.64 -5.78 9.66
CA ASP A 87 -9.73 -4.80 9.68
C ASP A 87 -9.84 -4.08 8.35
N VAL A 88 -8.69 -3.74 7.78
CA VAL A 88 -8.57 -3.09 6.49
C VAL A 88 -7.49 -3.73 5.65
N VAL A 89 -7.65 -3.65 4.35
CA VAL A 89 -6.60 -3.98 3.38
C VAL A 89 -6.24 -2.74 2.57
N THR A 90 -4.95 -2.56 2.34
CA THR A 90 -4.39 -1.48 1.52
C THR A 90 -3.43 -2.14 0.54
N LEU A 91 -3.99 -2.67 -0.56
CA LEU A 91 -3.28 -3.55 -1.48
C LEU A 91 -2.88 -2.84 -2.77
N ALA A 92 -2.01 -3.46 -3.55
CA ALA A 92 -1.52 -2.87 -4.79
C ALA A 92 -2.52 -2.94 -5.94
N LEU A 93 -3.50 -3.84 -5.86
CA LEU A 93 -4.38 -4.20 -6.97
C LEU A 93 -5.83 -4.38 -6.53
N GLU A 94 -6.75 -3.91 -7.34
CA GLU A 94 -8.18 -4.21 -7.23
C GLU A 94 -8.44 -5.73 -7.27
N ALA A 95 -7.78 -6.45 -8.17
CA ALA A 95 -7.92 -7.91 -8.29
C ALA A 95 -7.58 -8.68 -7.01
N ASP A 96 -6.66 -8.17 -6.19
CA ASP A 96 -6.32 -8.81 -4.91
C ASP A 96 -7.41 -8.57 -3.85
N VAL A 97 -8.08 -7.40 -3.86
CA VAL A 97 -9.26 -7.12 -3.01
C VAL A 97 -10.46 -7.96 -3.45
N ASP A 98 -10.70 -8.05 -4.76
CA ASP A 98 -11.77 -8.88 -5.34
C ASP A 98 -11.59 -10.36 -5.01
N ALA A 99 -10.35 -10.86 -5.00
CA ALA A 99 -10.05 -12.23 -4.61
C ALA A 99 -10.41 -12.49 -3.13
N ILE A 100 -10.13 -11.54 -2.23
CA ILE A 100 -10.56 -11.63 -0.83
C ILE A 100 -12.09 -11.60 -0.73
N ALA A 101 -12.75 -10.67 -1.43
CA ALA A 101 -14.20 -10.56 -1.44
C ALA A 101 -14.87 -11.87 -1.90
N ALA A 102 -14.40 -12.42 -3.01
CA ALA A 102 -14.93 -13.66 -3.57
C ALA A 102 -14.71 -14.89 -2.67
N ALA A 103 -13.54 -15.00 -2.06
CA ALA A 103 -13.19 -16.16 -1.24
C ALA A 103 -13.83 -16.14 0.14
N THR A 104 -14.02 -14.94 0.73
CA THR A 104 -14.44 -14.82 2.14
C THR A 104 -15.87 -14.36 2.33
N GLY A 105 -16.45 -13.67 1.35
CA GLY A 105 -17.74 -13.00 1.46
C GLY A 105 -17.76 -11.84 2.47
N LYS A 106 -16.59 -11.44 3.02
CA LYS A 106 -16.48 -10.42 4.08
C LYS A 106 -16.32 -9.00 3.55
N ILE A 107 -16.12 -8.80 2.26
CA ILE A 107 -16.06 -7.51 1.58
C ILE A 107 -17.23 -7.45 0.60
N PRO A 108 -18.10 -6.44 0.65
CA PRO A 108 -19.26 -6.35 -0.23
C PRO A 108 -18.86 -6.01 -1.67
N ALA A 109 -19.64 -6.42 -2.65
CA ALA A 109 -19.36 -6.23 -4.07
C ALA A 109 -19.19 -4.76 -4.49
N ASN A 110 -19.80 -3.83 -3.76
CA ASN A 110 -19.70 -2.38 -4.03
C ASN A 110 -18.54 -1.69 -3.30
N TRP A 111 -17.58 -2.45 -2.76
CA TRP A 111 -16.46 -1.91 -1.97
C TRP A 111 -15.71 -0.77 -2.69
N LYS A 112 -15.53 -0.91 -3.99
CA LYS A 112 -14.80 0.03 -4.83
C LYS A 112 -15.42 1.43 -4.88
N SER A 113 -16.76 1.52 -4.78
CA SER A 113 -17.50 2.79 -4.82
C SER A 113 -17.69 3.45 -3.45
N ARG A 114 -17.18 2.87 -2.37
CA ARG A 114 -17.41 3.36 -1.00
C ARG A 114 -16.54 4.55 -0.61
N LEU A 115 -15.39 4.69 -1.26
CA LEU A 115 -14.44 5.79 -1.05
C LEU A 115 -14.14 6.49 -2.38
N PRO A 116 -13.66 7.74 -2.34
CA PRO A 116 -13.33 8.49 -3.57
C PRO A 116 -12.33 7.77 -4.47
N ASN A 117 -12.35 8.11 -5.76
CA ASN A 117 -11.40 7.60 -6.77
C ASN A 117 -11.37 6.07 -6.84
N ASN A 118 -12.54 5.43 -6.80
CA ASN A 118 -12.65 3.97 -6.80
C ASN A 118 -11.88 3.32 -5.62
N SER A 119 -11.95 3.96 -4.44
CA SER A 119 -11.25 3.54 -3.23
C SER A 119 -9.72 3.53 -3.36
N ALA A 120 -9.15 4.32 -4.29
CA ALA A 120 -7.71 4.53 -4.41
C ALA A 120 -7.34 5.91 -3.84
N PRO A 121 -6.66 6.01 -2.70
CA PRO A 121 -6.38 7.29 -2.05
C PRO A 121 -5.21 8.05 -2.67
N TYR A 122 -4.40 7.40 -3.48
CA TYR A 122 -3.23 7.93 -4.17
C TYR A 122 -2.92 7.10 -5.42
N THR A 123 -1.99 7.61 -6.23
CA THR A 123 -1.49 6.89 -7.40
C THR A 123 0.02 6.77 -7.35
N SER A 124 0.56 5.94 -8.20
CA SER A 124 1.99 5.82 -8.48
C SER A 124 2.19 5.37 -9.92
N THR A 125 3.42 5.13 -10.30
CA THR A 125 3.73 4.58 -11.62
C THR A 125 4.97 3.69 -11.56
N ILE A 126 5.35 3.10 -12.68
CA ILE A 126 6.54 2.26 -12.81
C ILE A 126 7.65 3.08 -13.47
N VAL A 127 8.83 3.00 -12.86
CA VAL A 127 10.07 3.59 -13.33
C VAL A 127 11.20 2.57 -13.30
N PHE A 128 12.36 2.95 -13.81
CA PHE A 128 13.58 2.14 -13.74
C PHE A 128 14.55 2.76 -12.74
N LEU A 129 15.04 1.96 -11.80
CA LEU A 129 16.18 2.35 -10.98
C LEU A 129 17.44 1.73 -11.60
N VAL A 130 18.41 2.57 -11.98
CA VAL A 130 19.66 2.12 -12.61
C VAL A 130 20.86 2.52 -11.77
N ARG A 131 22.01 1.91 -12.03
CA ARG A 131 23.28 2.28 -11.40
C ARG A 131 23.67 3.71 -11.74
N LYS A 132 24.36 4.41 -10.84
CA LYS A 132 24.80 5.79 -11.03
C LYS A 132 25.61 5.95 -12.31
N GLY A 133 25.33 7.01 -13.08
CA GLY A 133 25.92 7.27 -14.38
C GLY A 133 25.36 6.41 -15.51
N ASN A 134 24.37 5.59 -15.21
CA ASN A 134 23.66 4.74 -16.17
C ASN A 134 24.61 4.04 -17.17
N PRO A 135 25.53 3.19 -16.69
CA PRO A 135 26.64 2.66 -17.51
C PRO A 135 26.15 1.80 -18.69
N LYS A 136 24.91 1.33 -18.65
CA LYS A 136 24.30 0.55 -19.73
C LYS A 136 23.49 1.41 -20.71
N GLY A 137 23.37 2.71 -20.46
CA GLY A 137 22.65 3.64 -21.33
C GLY A 137 21.15 3.34 -21.46
N ILE A 138 20.53 2.82 -20.40
CA ILE A 138 19.10 2.48 -20.37
C ILE A 138 18.28 3.78 -20.31
N ARG A 139 17.43 4.02 -21.32
CA ARG A 139 16.60 5.23 -21.42
C ARG A 139 15.12 4.93 -21.50
N ASP A 140 14.77 3.76 -22.04
CA ASP A 140 13.38 3.37 -22.25
C ASP A 140 13.25 1.84 -22.27
N TRP A 141 12.03 1.34 -22.30
CA TRP A 141 11.70 -0.08 -22.36
C TRP A 141 12.48 -0.84 -23.45
N GLY A 142 12.64 -0.24 -24.65
CA GLY A 142 13.35 -0.88 -25.76
C GLY A 142 14.82 -1.22 -25.46
N ASP A 143 15.41 -0.56 -24.46
CA ASP A 143 16.79 -0.84 -24.06
C ASP A 143 16.90 -2.09 -23.18
N LEU A 144 15.80 -2.50 -22.55
CA LEU A 144 15.79 -3.60 -21.57
C LEU A 144 15.98 -4.99 -22.21
N THR A 145 15.80 -5.10 -23.52
CA THR A 145 16.00 -6.36 -24.27
C THR A 145 17.31 -6.41 -25.04
N LYS A 146 18.19 -5.40 -24.85
CA LYS A 146 19.52 -5.40 -25.44
C LYS A 146 20.43 -6.45 -24.80
N GLU A 147 21.34 -6.99 -25.57
CA GLU A 147 22.32 -7.98 -25.09
C GLU A 147 23.10 -7.46 -23.88
N GLY A 148 23.31 -8.30 -22.88
CA GLY A 148 24.09 -7.99 -21.68
C GLY A 148 23.37 -7.11 -20.66
N ILE A 149 22.06 -6.84 -20.82
CA ILE A 149 21.24 -6.19 -19.79
C ILE A 149 20.71 -7.24 -18.82
N GLN A 150 20.83 -6.97 -17.53
CA GLN A 150 20.30 -7.81 -16.45
C GLN A 150 19.25 -7.05 -15.66
N ILE A 151 18.05 -7.60 -15.63
CA ILE A 151 16.88 -6.99 -14.97
C ILE A 151 16.63 -7.67 -13.62
N ILE A 152 16.31 -6.89 -12.61
CA ILE A 152 15.70 -7.35 -11.36
C ILE A 152 14.24 -6.92 -11.35
N ALA A 153 13.36 -7.83 -11.00
CA ALA A 153 11.93 -7.55 -10.90
C ALA A 153 11.28 -8.46 -9.84
N PRO A 154 10.18 -8.02 -9.21
CA PRO A 154 9.36 -8.93 -8.41
C PRO A 154 8.53 -9.86 -9.29
N ASN A 155 8.01 -10.94 -8.69
CA ASN A 155 7.25 -11.98 -9.39
C ASN A 155 5.76 -11.62 -9.51
N PRO A 156 5.18 -11.57 -10.70
CA PRO A 156 3.75 -11.30 -10.90
C PRO A 156 2.77 -12.26 -10.20
N LYS A 157 3.21 -13.46 -9.85
CA LYS A 157 2.38 -14.43 -9.12
C LYS A 157 2.20 -14.06 -7.63
N THR A 158 3.09 -13.23 -7.06
CA THR A 158 3.09 -12.92 -5.62
C THR A 158 3.06 -11.42 -5.33
N SER A 159 3.49 -10.61 -6.29
CA SER A 159 3.63 -9.15 -6.16
C SER A 159 2.68 -8.40 -7.08
N GLY A 160 1.86 -7.53 -6.50
CA GLY A 160 1.03 -6.61 -7.28
C GLY A 160 1.85 -5.61 -8.07
N GLY A 161 2.96 -5.10 -7.51
CA GLY A 161 3.89 -4.23 -8.23
C GLY A 161 4.44 -4.87 -9.50
N ALA A 162 4.71 -6.17 -9.46
CA ALA A 162 5.16 -6.91 -10.63
C ALA A 162 4.11 -7.01 -11.73
N ARG A 163 2.81 -7.07 -11.36
CA ARG A 163 1.73 -7.03 -12.36
C ARG A 163 1.66 -5.66 -13.03
N TRP A 164 1.84 -4.58 -12.27
CA TRP A 164 1.96 -3.24 -12.84
C TRP A 164 3.19 -3.10 -13.75
N ASN A 165 4.35 -3.65 -13.38
CA ASN A 165 5.55 -3.69 -14.22
C ASN A 165 5.28 -4.39 -15.56
N PHE A 166 4.62 -5.56 -15.51
CA PHE A 166 4.26 -6.34 -16.69
C PHE A 166 3.33 -5.58 -17.63
N LEU A 167 2.27 -4.96 -17.08
CA LEU A 167 1.31 -4.19 -17.87
C LEU A 167 1.93 -2.92 -18.47
N ALA A 168 2.82 -2.25 -17.74
CA ALA A 168 3.55 -1.08 -18.27
C ALA A 168 4.44 -1.47 -19.46
N ALA A 169 5.18 -2.58 -19.34
CA ALA A 169 6.00 -3.12 -20.43
C ALA A 169 5.15 -3.51 -21.65
N TRP A 170 4.01 -4.13 -21.40
CA TRP A 170 3.05 -4.51 -22.46
C TRP A 170 2.48 -3.29 -23.18
N ALA A 171 2.06 -2.26 -22.41
CA ALA A 171 1.52 -1.02 -22.96
C ALA A 171 2.51 -0.30 -23.88
N TRP A 172 3.76 -0.19 -23.42
CA TRP A 172 4.83 0.38 -24.25
C TRP A 172 5.03 -0.42 -25.54
N ALA A 173 5.10 -1.75 -25.44
CA ALA A 173 5.32 -2.60 -26.62
C ALA A 173 4.16 -2.53 -27.62
N ARG A 174 2.91 -2.46 -27.15
CA ARG A 174 1.74 -2.20 -28.00
C ARG A 174 1.88 -0.86 -28.74
N ALA A 175 2.21 0.21 -27.99
CA ALA A 175 2.35 1.54 -28.56
C ALA A 175 3.48 1.61 -29.60
N ALA A 176 4.63 0.96 -29.32
CA ALA A 176 5.78 0.89 -30.22
C ALA A 176 5.51 0.06 -31.50
N ASN A 177 4.47 -0.80 -31.49
CA ASN A 177 4.12 -1.68 -32.60
C ASN A 177 2.70 -1.45 -33.14
N ASN A 178 2.19 -0.22 -33.09
CA ASN A 178 0.90 0.17 -33.65
C ASN A 178 -0.29 -0.68 -33.15
N GLY A 179 -0.25 -1.10 -31.88
CA GLY A 179 -1.31 -1.88 -31.25
C GLY A 179 -1.20 -3.41 -31.43
N ASP A 180 -0.12 -3.92 -32.01
CA ASP A 180 0.08 -5.35 -32.27
C ASP A 180 0.31 -6.12 -30.98
N GLU A 181 -0.69 -6.93 -30.57
CA GLU A 181 -0.65 -7.73 -29.33
C GLU A 181 0.36 -8.88 -29.40
N ALA A 182 0.60 -9.45 -30.60
CA ALA A 182 1.57 -10.54 -30.77
C ALA A 182 2.99 -10.02 -30.56
N LYS A 183 3.32 -8.85 -31.09
CA LYS A 183 4.60 -8.18 -30.88
C LYS A 183 4.76 -7.72 -29.45
N ALA A 184 3.69 -7.27 -28.78
CA ALA A 184 3.75 -6.94 -27.36
C ALA A 184 4.10 -8.18 -26.52
N ARG A 185 3.47 -9.33 -26.83
CA ARG A 185 3.79 -10.61 -26.18
C ARG A 185 5.24 -11.04 -26.43
N GLU A 186 5.71 -10.93 -27.67
CA GLU A 186 7.09 -11.27 -28.03
C GLU A 186 8.09 -10.40 -27.27
N TYR A 187 7.86 -9.08 -27.21
CA TYR A 187 8.69 -8.14 -26.46
C TYR A 187 8.75 -8.51 -24.98
N VAL A 188 7.60 -8.71 -24.32
CA VAL A 188 7.56 -9.07 -22.89
C VAL A 188 8.22 -10.42 -22.65
N ALA A 189 8.06 -11.38 -23.53
CA ALA A 189 8.77 -12.66 -23.46
C ALA A 189 10.31 -12.47 -23.54
N GLN A 190 10.80 -11.58 -24.41
CA GLN A 190 12.22 -11.25 -24.47
C GLN A 190 12.67 -10.54 -23.19
N LEU A 191 11.91 -9.56 -22.69
CA LEU A 191 12.22 -8.85 -21.44
C LEU A 191 12.41 -9.85 -20.28
N PHE A 192 11.51 -10.83 -20.13
CA PHE A 192 11.62 -11.81 -19.06
C PHE A 192 12.79 -12.79 -19.20
N LYS A 193 13.39 -12.92 -20.39
CA LYS A 193 14.65 -13.66 -20.55
C LYS A 193 15.85 -12.92 -19.94
N HIS A 194 15.77 -11.61 -19.82
CA HIS A 194 16.78 -10.76 -19.18
C HIS A 194 16.58 -10.61 -17.67
N VAL A 195 15.46 -11.10 -17.14
CA VAL A 195 15.22 -11.07 -15.70
C VAL A 195 16.07 -12.11 -15.00
N LEU A 196 17.03 -11.62 -14.22
CA LEU A 196 17.99 -12.45 -13.50
C LEU A 196 17.38 -13.09 -12.26
N VAL A 197 16.55 -12.31 -11.52
CA VAL A 197 15.89 -12.75 -10.30
C VAL A 197 14.46 -12.24 -10.29
N LEU A 198 13.51 -13.13 -9.96
CA LEU A 198 12.12 -12.81 -9.62
C LEU A 198 11.92 -12.97 -8.12
N ASP A 199 11.99 -11.87 -7.39
CA ASP A 199 11.76 -11.85 -5.94
C ASP A 199 10.26 -11.92 -5.62
N THR A 200 9.92 -12.38 -4.41
CA THR A 200 8.51 -12.58 -4.00
C THR A 200 7.72 -11.28 -3.84
N GLY A 201 8.39 -10.13 -3.72
CA GLY A 201 7.80 -8.81 -3.56
C GLY A 201 8.77 -7.71 -3.91
N ALA A 202 8.27 -6.47 -3.93
CA ALA A 202 9.04 -5.29 -4.31
C ALA A 202 10.22 -5.05 -3.36
N TRP A 203 10.03 -5.25 -2.05
CA TRP A 203 11.12 -5.13 -1.07
C TRP A 203 12.26 -6.14 -1.31
N GLY A 204 11.93 -7.38 -1.67
CA GLY A 204 12.94 -8.40 -2.03
C GLY A 204 13.73 -7.97 -3.27
N ALA A 205 13.06 -7.51 -4.32
CA ALA A 205 13.68 -7.02 -5.55
C ALA A 205 14.58 -5.81 -5.28
N MET A 206 14.14 -4.87 -4.46
CA MET A 206 14.93 -3.72 -4.01
C MET A 206 16.19 -4.19 -3.26
N THR A 207 16.07 -5.12 -2.32
CA THR A 207 17.20 -5.69 -1.57
C THR A 207 18.18 -6.38 -2.51
N THR A 208 17.71 -7.17 -3.46
CA THR A 208 18.53 -7.87 -4.45
C THR A 208 19.30 -6.89 -5.32
N PHE A 209 18.65 -5.85 -5.81
CA PHE A 209 19.29 -4.83 -6.64
C PHE A 209 20.23 -3.95 -5.82
N VAL A 210 19.75 -3.35 -4.73
CA VAL A 210 20.45 -2.29 -4.01
C VAL A 210 21.54 -2.84 -3.09
N GLN A 211 21.20 -3.81 -2.24
CA GLN A 211 22.10 -4.30 -1.19
C GLN A 211 23.00 -5.41 -1.68
N ARG A 212 22.49 -6.33 -2.50
CA ARG A 212 23.26 -7.45 -3.03
C ARG A 212 24.02 -7.11 -4.32
N GLY A 213 23.70 -5.98 -4.96
CA GLY A 213 24.39 -5.48 -6.14
C GLY A 213 24.10 -6.23 -7.44
N PHE A 214 23.05 -7.05 -7.50
CA PHE A 214 22.68 -7.78 -8.71
C PHE A 214 21.92 -6.90 -9.72
N GLY A 215 22.11 -7.20 -11.00
CA GLY A 215 21.42 -6.57 -12.12
C GLY A 215 21.89 -5.16 -12.46
N ASP A 216 21.51 -4.71 -13.62
CA ASP A 216 21.80 -3.38 -14.18
C ASP A 216 20.64 -2.41 -13.97
N VAL A 217 19.42 -2.95 -13.92
CA VAL A 217 18.18 -2.19 -13.77
C VAL A 217 17.17 -2.94 -12.89
N LEU A 218 16.48 -2.18 -12.06
CA LEU A 218 15.32 -2.65 -11.29
C LEU A 218 14.06 -2.02 -11.85
N LEU A 219 13.06 -2.84 -12.20
CA LEU A 219 11.71 -2.38 -12.49
C LEU A 219 10.98 -2.20 -11.16
N THR A 220 10.60 -0.98 -10.83
CA THR A 220 10.06 -0.68 -9.51
C THR A 220 9.00 0.43 -9.53
N TRP A 221 8.30 0.56 -8.42
CA TRP A 221 7.43 1.69 -8.15
C TRP A 221 8.23 3.00 -8.06
N GLU A 222 7.63 4.09 -8.53
CA GLU A 222 8.24 5.42 -8.46
C GLU A 222 8.60 5.82 -7.02
N ASN A 223 7.73 5.57 -6.05
CA ASN A 223 8.01 5.86 -4.64
C ASN A 223 9.19 5.05 -4.08
N GLU A 224 9.34 3.80 -4.44
CA GLU A 224 10.49 2.98 -3.99
C GLU A 224 11.81 3.45 -4.61
N ALA A 225 11.78 3.90 -5.86
CA ALA A 225 12.96 4.46 -6.50
C ALA A 225 13.42 5.73 -5.78
N TYR A 226 12.52 6.62 -5.38
CA TYR A 226 12.84 7.79 -4.58
C TYR A 226 13.34 7.45 -3.18
N LEU A 227 12.71 6.49 -2.49
CA LEU A 227 13.17 6.00 -1.19
C LEU A 227 14.61 5.44 -1.27
N ALA A 228 14.93 4.70 -2.33
CA ALA A 228 16.28 4.19 -2.54
C ALA A 228 17.31 5.33 -2.70
N LEU A 229 16.95 6.41 -3.39
CA LEU A 229 17.81 7.59 -3.50
C LEU A 229 17.96 8.33 -2.15
N GLU A 230 16.91 8.42 -1.36
CA GLU A 230 16.93 9.07 -0.05
C GLU A 230 17.79 8.28 0.94
N GLU A 231 17.54 6.97 1.09
CA GLU A 231 18.18 6.13 2.10
C GLU A 231 19.65 5.81 1.78
N LEU A 232 19.97 5.64 0.50
CA LEU A 232 21.29 5.17 0.05
C LEU A 232 22.10 6.26 -0.65
N GLY A 233 21.49 7.42 -0.84
CA GLY A 233 22.05 8.60 -1.45
C GLY A 233 22.05 8.57 -2.99
N PRO A 234 21.92 9.77 -3.62
CA PRO A 234 21.86 9.93 -5.08
C PRO A 234 23.19 9.60 -5.78
N ARG A 235 24.22 9.19 -5.03
CA ARG A 235 25.53 8.82 -5.57
C ARG A 235 25.57 7.39 -6.11
N ASN A 236 24.59 6.55 -5.75
CA ASN A 236 24.61 5.12 -6.07
C ASN A 236 23.68 4.75 -7.22
N PHE A 237 22.61 5.50 -7.42
CA PHE A 237 21.54 5.16 -8.36
C PHE A 237 21.00 6.39 -9.07
N GLU A 238 20.28 6.15 -10.15
CA GLU A 238 19.52 7.14 -10.92
C GLU A 238 18.15 6.56 -11.28
N ILE A 239 17.13 7.44 -11.32
CA ILE A 239 15.82 7.09 -11.81
C ILE A 239 15.76 7.41 -13.30
N VAL A 240 15.35 6.43 -14.09
CA VAL A 240 15.01 6.61 -15.50
C VAL A 240 13.51 6.50 -15.64
N THR A 241 12.89 7.57 -16.11
CA THR A 241 11.46 7.62 -16.42
C THR A 241 11.25 7.16 -17.86
N PRO A 242 10.50 6.06 -18.11
CA PRO A 242 10.27 5.57 -19.46
C PRO A 242 9.32 6.49 -20.24
N SER A 243 9.30 6.37 -21.57
CA SER A 243 8.42 7.17 -22.43
C SER A 243 6.92 6.92 -22.21
N ILE A 244 6.56 5.71 -21.80
CA ILE A 244 5.21 5.28 -21.43
C ILE A 244 5.30 4.41 -20.18
N SER A 245 4.38 4.65 -19.25
CA SER A 245 4.19 3.79 -18.09
C SER A 245 2.70 3.57 -17.82
N ILE A 246 2.35 3.11 -16.64
CA ILE A 246 0.97 2.83 -16.24
C ILE A 246 0.61 3.61 -14.98
N LYS A 247 -0.57 4.21 -14.95
CA LYS A 247 -1.13 4.81 -13.74
C LYS A 247 -1.55 3.70 -12.80
N ALA A 248 -0.77 3.47 -11.79
CA ALA A 248 -1.09 2.51 -10.75
C ALA A 248 -1.99 3.17 -9.70
N GLU A 249 -3.12 2.55 -9.41
CA GLU A 249 -4.15 3.01 -8.48
C GLU A 249 -4.36 1.98 -7.37
N PRO A 250 -3.49 1.98 -6.33
CA PRO A 250 -3.58 1.03 -5.23
C PRO A 250 -4.86 1.25 -4.41
N PRO A 251 -5.76 0.26 -4.32
CA PRO A 251 -7.01 0.40 -3.60
C PRO A 251 -6.88 0.12 -2.12
N VAL A 252 -7.84 0.64 -1.36
CA VAL A 252 -8.05 0.33 0.04
C VAL A 252 -9.47 -0.18 0.26
N ALA A 253 -9.66 -1.11 1.19
CA ALA A 253 -10.98 -1.64 1.49
C ALA A 253 -11.12 -2.02 2.96
N LEU A 254 -12.33 -1.85 3.48
CA LEU A 254 -12.75 -2.37 4.78
C LEU A 254 -13.11 -3.85 4.63
N ILE A 255 -12.74 -4.66 5.61
CA ILE A 255 -13.20 -6.05 5.69
C ILE A 255 -14.40 -6.10 6.64
N ASP A 256 -15.58 -5.86 6.08
CA ASP A 256 -16.83 -5.67 6.83
C ASP A 256 -17.11 -6.77 7.83
N GLY A 257 -16.98 -8.03 7.42
CA GLY A 257 -17.22 -9.16 8.31
C GLY A 257 -16.28 -9.21 9.51
N ASN A 258 -15.03 -8.77 9.35
CA ASN A 258 -14.06 -8.75 10.44
C ASN A 258 -14.31 -7.57 11.40
N VAL A 259 -14.51 -6.36 10.86
CA VAL A 259 -14.72 -5.17 11.72
C VAL A 259 -16.03 -5.24 12.50
N ASP A 260 -17.06 -5.88 11.95
CA ASP A 260 -18.32 -6.11 12.67
C ASP A 260 -18.15 -7.10 13.82
N ASN A 261 -17.45 -8.21 13.58
CA ASN A 261 -17.16 -9.19 14.60
C ASN A 261 -16.27 -8.66 15.72
N LYS A 262 -15.31 -7.78 15.39
CA LYS A 262 -14.35 -7.17 16.32
C LYS A 262 -14.87 -5.90 16.98
N GLY A 263 -15.96 -5.31 16.48
CA GLY A 263 -16.49 -4.02 16.95
C GLY A 263 -15.59 -2.83 16.57
N THR A 264 -14.72 -2.98 15.57
CA THR A 264 -13.73 -1.97 15.16
C THR A 264 -14.17 -1.11 13.96
N ARG A 265 -15.41 -1.29 13.46
CA ARG A 265 -15.92 -0.62 12.26
C ARG A 265 -15.70 0.90 12.27
N LYS A 266 -16.10 1.56 13.36
CA LYS A 266 -16.04 3.03 13.45
C LYS A 266 -14.61 3.55 13.24
N VAL A 267 -13.64 2.97 13.92
CA VAL A 267 -12.23 3.40 13.82
C VAL A 267 -11.60 2.98 12.48
N ALA A 268 -11.93 1.82 11.95
CA ALA A 268 -11.43 1.34 10.66
C ALA A 268 -11.95 2.18 9.48
N GLU A 269 -13.22 2.58 9.49
CA GLU A 269 -13.78 3.51 8.50
C GLU A 269 -13.15 4.90 8.62
N ALA A 270 -12.97 5.42 9.84
CA ALA A 270 -12.27 6.69 10.05
C ALA A 270 -10.82 6.64 9.56
N TYR A 271 -10.13 5.53 9.77
CA TYR A 271 -8.76 5.29 9.30
C TYR A 271 -8.66 5.36 7.78
N LEU A 272 -9.53 4.67 7.04
CA LEU A 272 -9.54 4.72 5.58
C LEU A 272 -9.91 6.11 5.05
N ASN A 273 -10.90 6.77 5.66
CA ASN A 273 -11.29 8.13 5.28
C ASN A 273 -10.18 9.16 5.52
N TYR A 274 -9.33 8.96 6.54
CA TYR A 274 -8.23 9.86 6.84
C TYR A 274 -7.17 9.91 5.73
N LEU A 275 -7.04 8.85 4.91
CA LEU A 275 -6.18 8.85 3.72
C LEU A 275 -6.56 9.95 2.71
N TYR A 276 -7.83 10.33 2.64
CA TYR A 276 -8.35 11.37 1.74
C TYR A 276 -8.39 12.77 2.38
N SER A 277 -8.02 12.89 3.66
CA SER A 277 -7.93 14.19 4.35
C SER A 277 -6.73 15.01 3.86
N ASP A 278 -6.75 16.30 4.18
CA ASP A 278 -5.63 17.19 3.85
C ASP A 278 -4.30 16.69 4.42
N VAL A 279 -4.31 16.19 5.66
CA VAL A 279 -3.11 15.60 6.29
C VAL A 279 -2.71 14.31 5.60
N GLY A 280 -3.66 13.43 5.32
CA GLY A 280 -3.41 12.19 4.60
C GLY A 280 -2.76 12.42 3.23
N GLN A 281 -3.27 13.38 2.46
CA GLN A 281 -2.72 13.71 1.14
C GLN A 281 -1.32 14.35 1.20
N LYS A 282 -1.02 15.14 2.24
CA LYS A 282 0.34 15.65 2.49
C LYS A 282 1.32 14.51 2.80
N ILE A 283 0.93 13.59 3.67
CA ILE A 283 1.76 12.41 4.01
C ILE A 283 1.98 11.54 2.77
N VAL A 284 0.95 11.32 1.97
CA VAL A 284 1.03 10.60 0.68
C VAL A 284 2.12 11.20 -0.22
N ALA A 285 2.09 12.52 -0.45
CA ALA A 285 3.06 13.21 -1.29
C ALA A 285 4.48 13.14 -0.71
N LYS A 286 4.63 13.37 0.59
CA LYS A 286 5.91 13.29 1.31
C LYS A 286 6.59 11.91 1.12
N HIS A 287 5.79 10.84 1.07
CA HIS A 287 6.26 9.46 0.86
C HIS A 287 6.25 9.05 -0.61
N TYR A 288 6.40 10.01 -1.53
CA TYR A 288 6.62 9.80 -2.96
C TYR A 288 5.46 9.13 -3.71
N TYR A 289 4.25 9.18 -3.16
CA TYR A 289 3.04 8.83 -3.89
C TYR A 289 2.42 10.08 -4.50
N ARG A 290 1.80 9.94 -5.67
CA ARG A 290 1.11 11.02 -6.37
C ARG A 290 -0.26 11.26 -5.72
N PRO A 291 -0.46 12.38 -4.99
CA PRO A 291 -1.75 12.66 -4.34
C PRO A 291 -2.80 13.07 -5.36
N TYR A 292 -4.06 12.89 -5.04
CA TYR A 292 -5.16 13.44 -5.85
C TYR A 292 -5.38 14.94 -5.63
N ARG A 293 -4.81 15.48 -4.55
CA ARG A 293 -4.89 16.90 -4.20
C ARG A 293 -3.48 17.49 -4.05
N PRO A 294 -2.74 17.62 -5.18
CA PRO A 294 -1.35 18.09 -5.15
C PRO A 294 -1.19 19.50 -4.58
N GLU A 295 -2.24 20.34 -4.66
CA GLU A 295 -2.26 21.68 -4.10
C GLU A 295 -2.15 21.74 -2.57
N LEU A 296 -2.37 20.62 -1.89
CA LEU A 296 -2.23 20.51 -0.42
C LEU A 296 -0.81 20.15 0.02
N ALA A 297 -0.03 19.54 -0.86
CA ALA A 297 1.29 19.04 -0.56
C ALA A 297 2.35 20.15 -0.62
N ASP A 298 3.53 19.87 -0.08
CA ASP A 298 4.68 20.76 -0.29
C ASP A 298 5.00 20.81 -1.79
N PRO A 299 5.18 22.00 -2.39
CA PRO A 299 5.55 22.11 -3.80
C PRO A 299 6.83 21.34 -4.17
N GLN A 300 7.77 21.16 -3.24
CA GLN A 300 8.99 20.37 -3.47
C GLN A 300 8.66 18.87 -3.59
N ASP A 301 7.66 18.39 -2.85
CA ASP A 301 7.20 17.01 -2.95
C ASP A 301 6.52 16.72 -4.29
N ILE A 302 5.84 17.70 -4.85
CA ILE A 302 5.17 17.56 -6.15
C ILE A 302 6.14 17.75 -7.33
N ALA A 303 7.09 18.68 -7.22
CA ALA A 303 8.02 19.00 -8.30
C ALA A 303 8.94 17.84 -8.70
N ARG A 304 9.05 16.81 -7.87
CA ARG A 304 9.86 15.62 -8.16
C ARG A 304 9.21 14.66 -9.16
N PHE A 305 7.89 14.71 -9.28
CA PHE A 305 7.17 13.79 -10.18
C PHE A 305 7.32 14.22 -11.62
N ALA A 306 7.89 13.33 -12.44
CA ALA A 306 8.02 13.59 -13.87
C ALA A 306 6.64 13.68 -14.53
N ASP A 307 6.51 14.56 -15.53
CA ASP A 307 5.43 14.48 -16.49
C ASP A 307 5.67 13.28 -17.40
N LEU A 308 4.75 12.33 -17.37
CA LEU A 308 4.91 11.01 -17.95
C LEU A 308 3.60 10.55 -18.59
N LYS A 309 3.68 10.06 -19.82
CA LYS A 309 2.54 9.42 -20.47
C LYS A 309 2.22 8.11 -19.76
N MET A 310 1.04 8.05 -19.15
CA MET A 310 0.55 6.87 -18.45
C MET A 310 -0.71 6.33 -19.12
N VAL A 311 -0.72 5.04 -19.39
CA VAL A 311 -1.94 4.30 -19.70
C VAL A 311 -2.68 3.97 -18.40
N THR A 312 -3.96 3.61 -18.48
CA THR A 312 -4.74 3.15 -17.33
C THR A 312 -5.06 1.67 -17.45
N ILE A 313 -5.52 1.07 -16.36
CA ILE A 313 -5.94 -0.35 -16.37
C ILE A 313 -7.14 -0.57 -17.33
N ASP A 314 -7.91 0.48 -17.64
CA ASP A 314 -9.04 0.39 -18.57
C ASP A 314 -8.61 0.02 -19.99
N GLU A 315 -7.37 0.36 -20.40
CA GLU A 315 -6.82 -0.08 -21.70
C GLU A 315 -6.61 -1.59 -21.78
N PHE A 316 -6.68 -2.28 -20.64
CA PHE A 316 -6.61 -3.74 -20.53
C PHE A 316 -7.96 -4.39 -20.21
N GLY A 317 -9.05 -3.61 -20.25
CA GLY A 317 -10.41 -4.05 -19.90
C GLY A 317 -10.71 -4.10 -18.41
N GLY A 318 -9.92 -3.36 -17.59
CA GLY A 318 -9.98 -3.37 -16.14
C GLY A 318 -9.24 -4.55 -15.51
N TRP A 319 -9.18 -4.55 -14.16
CA TRP A 319 -8.40 -5.56 -13.44
C TRP A 319 -8.92 -6.98 -13.60
N GLN A 320 -10.23 -7.19 -13.71
CA GLN A 320 -10.80 -8.53 -13.87
C GLN A 320 -10.32 -9.19 -15.18
N GLU A 321 -10.37 -8.45 -16.27
CA GLU A 321 -9.91 -8.95 -17.58
C GLU A 321 -8.39 -9.08 -17.62
N ALA A 322 -7.65 -8.09 -17.12
CA ALA A 322 -6.20 -8.14 -17.05
C ALA A 322 -5.69 -9.32 -16.21
N GLN A 323 -6.32 -9.58 -15.06
CA GLN A 323 -5.99 -10.70 -14.19
C GLN A 323 -6.19 -12.03 -14.92
N ARG A 324 -7.37 -12.21 -15.53
CA ARG A 324 -7.73 -13.43 -16.28
C ARG A 324 -6.78 -13.67 -17.45
N LYS A 325 -6.51 -12.64 -18.25
CA LYS A 325 -5.69 -12.74 -19.46
C LYS A 325 -4.21 -12.98 -19.16
N PHE A 326 -3.66 -12.29 -18.19
CA PHE A 326 -2.21 -12.24 -18.00
C PHE A 326 -1.70 -13.07 -16.82
N PHE A 327 -2.43 -13.14 -15.70
CA PHE A 327 -1.87 -13.56 -14.43
C PHE A 327 -2.51 -14.78 -13.77
N ASP A 328 -3.71 -15.17 -14.15
CA ASP A 328 -4.32 -16.42 -13.69
C ASP A 328 -3.50 -17.64 -14.11
N THR A 329 -3.78 -18.78 -13.51
CA THR A 329 -3.13 -20.03 -13.87
C THR A 329 -3.35 -20.32 -15.36
N GLY A 330 -2.26 -20.49 -16.11
CA GLY A 330 -2.30 -20.65 -17.56
C GLY A 330 -2.45 -19.36 -18.36
N GLY A 331 -2.41 -18.20 -17.71
CA GLY A 331 -2.39 -16.90 -18.39
C GLY A 331 -1.06 -16.61 -19.09
N ILE A 332 -1.01 -15.51 -19.81
CA ILE A 332 0.14 -15.15 -20.68
C ILE A 332 1.47 -15.14 -19.91
N PHE A 333 1.49 -14.71 -18.65
CA PHE A 333 2.71 -14.73 -17.84
C PHE A 333 3.24 -16.15 -17.65
N ASP A 334 2.37 -17.12 -17.37
CA ASP A 334 2.78 -18.52 -17.22
C ASP A 334 3.36 -19.11 -18.52
N GLU A 335 2.76 -18.75 -19.66
CA GLU A 335 3.23 -19.19 -20.97
C GLU A 335 4.59 -18.59 -21.36
N ILE A 336 4.84 -17.32 -20.97
CA ILE A 336 6.10 -16.62 -21.22
C ILE A 336 7.21 -17.12 -20.30
N TYR A 337 6.89 -17.30 -19.02
CA TYR A 337 7.84 -17.63 -17.96
C TYR A 337 7.77 -19.10 -17.56
N MET A 338 7.56 -20.03 -18.48
CA MET A 338 7.74 -21.44 -18.16
C MET A 338 9.22 -21.71 -17.89
N PRO A 339 9.59 -22.22 -16.69
CA PRO A 339 10.95 -22.70 -16.47
C PRO A 339 11.21 -23.77 -17.54
N ARG A 340 12.26 -23.60 -18.32
CA ARG A 340 12.72 -24.67 -19.21
C ARG A 340 12.98 -25.91 -18.35
N ARG A 341 12.15 -26.94 -18.48
CA ARG A 341 12.39 -28.24 -17.87
C ARG A 341 13.65 -28.87 -18.48
#